data_4cb8a984ee919131c6e7a63d184a338f
#
_entry.id   4cb8a984ee919131c6e7a63d184a338f
#
_cell.length_a   1.000
_cell.length_b   1.000
_cell.length_c   1.000
_cell.angle_alpha   90.00
_cell.angle_beta   90.00
_cell.angle_gamma   90.00
#
_symmetry.space_group_name_H-M   'P 1'
#
loop_
_entity.id
_entity.type
_entity.pdbx_description
1 polymer ?
#
loop_
_entity_poly.entity_id
_entity_poly.type
_entity_poly.pdbx_seq_one_letter_code
_entity_poly.pdbx_strand_id
1 'polypeptide(L)' 'MVLPMLIREHMEVLGSDGAHVGTVDHMESADEIKLTKDDPEAGGEGHYIPLAWVVHAEIKVHLRQCGDEAKARWSTH' A
#
# COMPACT_ATOMS: atom_id res chain seq x y z
N MET A 1 11.65 -11.02 -1.07
CA MET A 1 11.16 -9.88 -1.87
C MET A 1 9.86 -10.25 -2.55
N VAL A 2 8.89 -9.35 -2.54
CA VAL A 2 7.59 -9.58 -3.17
C VAL A 2 7.66 -9.13 -4.63
N LEU A 3 7.13 -9.94 -5.54
CA LEU A 3 7.11 -9.60 -6.96
C LEU A 3 5.97 -8.62 -7.24
N PRO A 4 6.19 -7.61 -8.11
CA PRO A 4 5.14 -6.65 -8.44
C PRO A 4 3.86 -7.29 -8.97
N MET A 5 3.96 -8.41 -9.66
CA MET A 5 2.80 -9.09 -10.24
C MET A 5 1.82 -9.63 -9.19
N LEU A 6 2.26 -9.74 -7.93
CA LEU A 6 1.40 -10.18 -6.83
C LEU A 6 0.52 -9.05 -6.31
N ILE A 7 0.84 -7.80 -6.65
CA ILE A 7 0.08 -6.63 -6.23
C ILE A 7 -0.99 -6.38 -7.29
N ARG A 8 -2.25 -6.39 -6.87
CA ARG A 8 -3.38 -6.26 -7.79
C ARG A 8 -4.28 -5.11 -7.36
N GLU A 9 -5.05 -4.58 -8.33
CA GLU A 9 -6.02 -3.53 -8.06
C GLU A 9 -7.00 -3.98 -6.99
N HIS A 10 -7.40 -3.04 -6.15
CA HIS A 10 -8.41 -3.22 -5.10
C HIS A 10 -7.98 -4.08 -3.92
N MET A 11 -6.72 -4.53 -3.86
CA MET A 11 -6.23 -5.24 -2.69
C MET A 11 -6.14 -4.28 -1.51
N GLU A 12 -6.59 -4.74 -0.36
CA GLU A 12 -6.45 -3.97 0.87
C GLU A 12 -4.99 -4.03 1.34
N VAL A 13 -4.48 -2.88 1.80
CA VAL A 13 -3.12 -2.78 2.33
C VAL A 13 -3.20 -2.63 3.85
N LEU A 14 -2.52 -3.53 4.56
CA LEU A 14 -2.51 -3.57 6.03
C LEU A 14 -1.12 -3.32 6.56
N GLY A 15 -1.03 -2.60 7.66
CA GLY A 15 0.21 -2.48 8.42
C GLY A 15 0.53 -3.77 9.16
N SER A 16 1.72 -3.81 9.77
CA SER A 16 2.16 -4.99 10.53
C SER A 16 1.27 -5.28 11.74
N ASP A 17 0.54 -4.26 12.20
CA ASP A 17 -0.40 -4.38 13.33
C ASP A 17 -1.82 -4.72 12.87
N GLY A 18 -2.02 -4.97 11.57
CA GLY A 18 -3.32 -5.27 11.00
C GLY A 18 -4.18 -4.05 10.72
N ALA A 19 -3.66 -2.83 10.95
CA ALA A 19 -4.42 -1.61 10.69
C ALA A 19 -4.54 -1.37 9.18
N HIS A 20 -5.71 -0.93 8.74
CA HIS A 20 -5.95 -0.59 7.35
C HIS A 20 -5.11 0.64 6.96
N VAL A 21 -4.33 0.52 5.89
CA VAL A 21 -3.50 1.62 5.37
C VAL A 21 -4.15 2.23 4.13
N GLY A 22 -4.63 1.40 3.22
CA GLY A 22 -5.23 1.88 1.99
C GLY A 22 -5.66 0.75 1.10
N THR A 23 -5.96 1.09 -0.14
CA THR A 23 -6.37 0.13 -1.17
C THR A 23 -5.54 0.38 -2.42
N VAL A 24 -5.03 -0.68 -3.02
CA VAL A 24 -4.20 -0.58 -4.22
C VAL A 24 -5.02 -0.04 -5.39
N ASP A 25 -4.51 1.01 -6.03
CA ASP A 25 -5.02 1.49 -7.31
C ASP A 25 -4.34 0.71 -8.43
N HIS A 26 -3.02 0.81 -8.48
CA HIS A 26 -2.20 0.05 -9.44
C HIS A 26 -0.73 0.17 -9.08
N MET A 27 0.12 -0.60 -9.78
CA MET A 27 1.56 -0.41 -9.67
C MET A 27 1.94 0.83 -10.49
N GLU A 28 2.50 1.83 -9.83
CA GLU A 28 2.94 3.05 -10.53
C GLU A 28 4.20 2.76 -11.36
N SER A 29 5.08 1.92 -10.82
CA SER A 29 6.28 1.47 -11.49
C SER A 29 6.63 0.08 -10.97
N ALA A 30 7.79 -0.46 -11.38
CA ALA A 30 8.19 -1.81 -10.94
C ALA A 30 8.40 -1.89 -9.43
N ASP A 31 8.63 -0.77 -8.75
CA ASP A 31 8.97 -0.76 -7.33
C ASP A 31 8.11 0.20 -6.50
N GLU A 32 7.03 0.75 -7.08
CA GLU A 32 6.17 1.69 -6.36
C GLU A 32 4.70 1.35 -6.59
N ILE A 33 3.95 1.33 -5.49
CA ILE A 33 2.51 1.02 -5.48
C ILE A 33 1.74 2.31 -5.28
N LYS A 34 0.76 2.57 -6.14
CA LYS A 34 -0.17 3.68 -5.93
C LYS A 34 -1.39 3.20 -5.17
N LEU A 35 -1.74 3.91 -4.10
CA LEU A 35 -2.95 3.67 -3.32
C LEU A 35 -4.02 4.64 -3.77
N THR A 36 -5.24 4.14 -3.93
CA THR A 36 -6.32 4.95 -4.49
C THR A 36 -6.77 6.06 -3.55
N LYS A 37 -7.11 7.21 -4.13
CA LYS A 37 -7.67 8.34 -3.40
C LYS A 37 -9.09 8.07 -2.91
N ASP A 38 -9.75 7.03 -3.43
CA ASP A 38 -11.13 6.71 -3.08
C ASP A 38 -11.25 5.95 -1.76
N ASP A 39 -10.12 5.55 -1.19
CA ASP A 39 -10.11 4.88 0.11
C ASP A 39 -10.45 5.90 1.20
N PRO A 40 -11.33 5.54 2.17
CA PRO A 40 -11.69 6.46 3.26
C PRO A 40 -10.49 6.97 4.06
N GLU A 41 -9.41 6.18 4.15
CA GLU A 41 -8.20 6.56 4.88
C GLU A 41 -7.27 7.43 4.06
N ALA A 42 -7.57 7.64 2.78
CA ALA A 42 -6.66 8.37 1.89
C ALA A 42 -6.74 9.88 2.04
N GLY A 43 -7.79 10.39 2.65
CA GLY A 43 -7.96 11.84 2.80
C GLY A 43 -8.22 12.57 1.48
N GLY A 44 -8.70 11.85 0.47
CA GLY A 44 -9.01 12.44 -0.84
C GLY A 44 -7.84 12.54 -1.79
N GLU A 45 -6.67 12.02 -1.40
CA GLU A 45 -5.47 12.05 -2.22
C GLU A 45 -4.92 10.65 -2.48
N GLY A 46 -4.33 10.44 -3.65
CA GLY A 46 -3.58 9.23 -3.93
C GLY A 46 -2.26 9.24 -3.20
N HIS A 47 -1.87 8.10 -2.64
CA HIS A 47 -0.61 7.96 -1.92
C HIS A 47 0.23 6.88 -2.59
N TYR A 48 1.53 6.94 -2.36
CA TYR A 48 2.47 6.02 -2.98
C TYR A 48 3.33 5.38 -1.90
N ILE A 49 3.53 4.08 -2.00
CA ILE A 49 4.40 3.35 -1.08
C ILE A 49 5.38 2.50 -1.87
N PRO A 50 6.62 2.33 -1.38
CA PRO A 50 7.59 1.47 -2.04
C PRO A 50 7.17 0.00 -1.96
N LEU A 51 7.38 -0.74 -3.04
CA LEU A 51 7.18 -2.19 -3.03
C LEU A 51 8.05 -2.85 -1.94
N ALA A 52 9.20 -2.26 -1.65
CA ALA A 52 10.11 -2.78 -0.62
C ALA A 52 9.50 -2.85 0.78
N TRP A 53 8.42 -2.09 1.02
CA TRP A 53 7.72 -2.14 2.31
C TRP A 53 6.89 -3.42 2.47
N VAL A 54 6.58 -4.11 1.38
CA VAL A 54 5.69 -5.28 1.40
C VAL A 54 6.48 -6.51 1.83
N VAL A 55 6.00 -7.18 2.87
CA VAL A 55 6.61 -8.42 3.34
C VAL A 55 5.84 -9.65 2.83
N HIS A 56 4.56 -9.46 2.48
CA HIS A 56 3.71 -10.56 2.06
C HIS A 56 2.54 -10.02 1.26
N ALA A 57 2.14 -10.71 0.19
CA ALA A 57 0.98 -10.34 -0.61
C ALA A 57 0.31 -11.61 -1.14
N GLU A 58 -0.93 -11.84 -0.72
CA GLU A 58 -1.79 -12.91 -1.25
C GLU A 58 -3.15 -12.30 -1.54
N ILE A 59 -4.07 -12.38 -0.58
CA ILE A 59 -5.37 -11.74 -0.69
C ILE A 59 -5.24 -10.26 -0.34
N LYS A 60 -4.34 -9.96 0.60
CA LYS A 60 -4.09 -8.59 1.06
C LYS A 60 -2.59 -8.31 1.03
N VAL A 61 -2.26 -7.03 0.96
CA VAL A 61 -0.87 -6.58 1.01
C VAL A 61 -0.51 -6.32 2.47
N HIS A 62 0.56 -6.96 2.94
CA HIS A 62 1.03 -6.80 4.32
C HIS A 62 2.36 -6.07 4.33
N LEU A 63 2.42 -4.96 5.07
CA LEU A 63 3.61 -4.13 5.17
C LEU A 63 4.42 -4.49 6.41
N ARG A 64 5.72 -4.11 6.41
CA ARG A 64 6.58 -4.31 7.58
C ARG A 64 6.32 -3.28 8.67
N GLN A 65 5.83 -2.09 8.30
CA GLN A 65 5.53 -1.01 9.23
C GLN A 65 4.11 -1.15 9.77
N CYS A 66 3.85 -0.57 10.95
CA CYS A 66 2.48 -0.46 11.43
C CYS A 66 1.73 0.59 10.59
N GLY A 67 0.39 0.58 10.71
CA GLY A 67 -0.44 1.46 9.90
C GLY A 67 -0.10 2.94 10.08
N ASP A 68 0.10 3.37 11.32
CA ASP A 68 0.42 4.78 11.60
C ASP A 68 1.76 5.18 10.99
N GLU A 69 2.76 4.32 11.08
CA GLU A 69 4.07 4.61 10.49
C GLU A 69 4.00 4.66 8.98
N ALA A 70 3.27 3.75 8.36
CA ALA A 70 3.11 3.74 6.91
C ALA A 70 2.46 5.04 6.44
N LYS A 71 1.40 5.49 7.14
CA LYS A 71 0.70 6.73 6.79
C LYS A 71 1.55 7.97 7.06
N ALA A 72 2.49 7.90 7.99
CA ALA A 72 3.39 9.00 8.27
C ALA A 72 4.48 9.14 7.21
N ARG A 73 4.76 8.08 6.46
CA ARG A 73 5.89 8.02 5.53
C ARG A 73 5.50 7.89 4.06
N TRP A 74 4.26 7.59 3.76
CA TRP A 74 3.86 7.47 2.36
C TRP A 74 3.99 8.83 1.65
N SER A 75 4.11 8.80 0.32
CA SER A 75 4.28 10.03 -0.44
C SER A 75 3.03 10.34 -1.26
N THR A 76 2.87 11.61 -1.58
CA THR A 76 1.83 12.11 -2.49
C THR A 76 2.56 12.85 -3.61
N HIS A 77 2.60 12.28 -4.78
CA HIS A 77 3.30 12.91 -5.91
C HIS A 77 2.51 14.08 -6.48
#